data_c1a7b76e620a058d5d6d88f492d37417
#
_entry.id   c1a7b76e620a058d5d6d88f492d37417
#
_cell.length_a   1.000
_cell.length_b   1.000
_cell.length_c   1.000
_cell.angle_alpha   90.00
_cell.angle_beta   90.00
_cell.angle_gamma   90.00
#
_symmetry.space_group_name_H-M   'P 1'
#
loop_
_entity.id
_entity.type
_entity.pdbx_description
1 polymer ?
#
loop_
_entity_poly.entity_id
_entity_poly.type
_entity_poly.pdbx_seq_one_letter_code
_entity_poly.pdbx_strand_id
1 'polypeptide(L)'
;MRNAGIHANSLLEVRRMYNAVGIDVSKGKSTIAVLQPGGTVIRKPFDVSHTSQNLNELADYLSSLDGTTKIVMECTGRYHEPMVKALSEAGLFVSIVNPHLIKNFGNNSLRKVKSDPADARKIARYTLDNWTELRQYSGMDNTRTQLKTLNSQFSFFMKQKVAAKANLIALLDNTYPGVNKLFDSPTREDGSEKWVDYAYSFWHADCVRKRSEERRV
;
A
#
# COMPACT_ATOMS: atom_id res chain seq x y z
N MET A 1 -5.33 43.67 -37.46
CA MET A 1 -5.68 43.39 -36.08
C MET A 1 -6.75 42.29 -35.90
N ARG A 2 -6.78 41.22 -36.74
CA ARG A 2 -7.79 40.12 -36.61
C ARG A 2 -7.25 38.75 -36.22
N ASN A 3 -5.92 38.57 -36.09
CA ASN A 3 -5.35 37.24 -35.79
C ASN A 3 -5.05 36.94 -34.30
N ALA A 4 -5.09 37.94 -33.42
CA ALA A 4 -4.80 37.73 -31.99
C ALA A 4 -6.00 37.10 -31.24
N GLY A 5 -7.24 37.29 -31.71
CA GLY A 5 -8.42 36.75 -31.05
C GLY A 5 -8.64 35.24 -31.24
N ILE A 6 -8.23 34.71 -32.41
CA ILE A 6 -8.42 33.28 -32.74
C ILE A 6 -7.43 32.41 -31.94
N HIS A 7 -6.19 32.87 -31.77
CA HIS A 7 -5.18 32.14 -30.95
C HIS A 7 -5.51 32.16 -29.46
N ALA A 8 -6.06 33.26 -28.93
CA ALA A 8 -6.44 33.33 -27.52
C ALA A 8 -7.63 32.43 -27.21
N ASN A 9 -8.63 32.32 -28.10
CA ASN A 9 -9.77 31.42 -27.92
C ASN A 9 -9.34 29.91 -28.03
N SER A 10 -8.48 29.57 -28.99
CA SER A 10 -7.99 28.19 -29.14
C SER A 10 -7.14 27.77 -27.96
N LEU A 11 -6.31 28.65 -27.38
CA LEU A 11 -5.53 28.39 -26.17
C LEU A 11 -6.41 28.29 -24.91
N LEU A 12 -7.52 29.03 -24.85
CA LEU A 12 -8.52 28.91 -23.77
C LEU A 12 -9.34 27.63 -23.90
N GLU A 13 -9.66 27.17 -25.09
CA GLU A 13 -10.32 25.87 -25.33
C GLU A 13 -9.38 24.71 -25.00
N VAL A 14 -8.13 24.77 -25.43
CA VAL A 14 -7.11 23.76 -25.06
C VAL A 14 -6.87 23.73 -23.55
N ARG A 15 -6.90 24.89 -22.85
CA ARG A 15 -6.77 24.96 -21.39
C ARG A 15 -7.94 24.33 -20.64
N ARG A 16 -9.14 24.26 -21.23
CA ARG A 16 -10.32 23.61 -20.64
C ARG A 16 -10.38 22.09 -20.88
N MET A 17 -9.48 21.53 -21.67
CA MET A 17 -9.51 20.11 -22.05
C MET A 17 -8.86 19.16 -21.06
N TYR A 18 -8.20 19.62 -20.01
CA TYR A 18 -7.47 18.77 -19.07
C TYR A 18 -7.91 18.99 -17.64
N ASN A 19 -8.32 17.91 -16.96
CA ASN A 19 -8.63 17.92 -15.54
C ASN A 19 -7.62 17.05 -14.81
N ALA A 20 -6.80 17.66 -13.98
CA ALA A 20 -5.83 16.98 -13.14
C ALA A 20 -6.41 16.76 -11.75
N VAL A 21 -6.57 15.52 -11.38
CA VAL A 21 -7.12 15.11 -10.09
C VAL A 21 -5.99 14.55 -9.24
N GLY A 22 -5.79 15.15 -8.08
CA GLY A 22 -4.88 14.63 -7.05
C GLY A 22 -5.67 14.06 -5.89
N ILE A 23 -5.35 12.85 -5.48
CA ILE A 23 -6.00 12.17 -4.37
C ILE A 23 -4.97 11.85 -3.30
N ASP A 24 -5.13 12.45 -2.14
CA ASP A 24 -4.41 12.07 -0.93
C ASP A 24 -5.19 11.00 -0.19
N VAL A 25 -4.60 9.79 -0.10
CA VAL A 25 -5.28 8.59 0.39
C VAL A 25 -4.97 8.35 1.85
N SER A 26 -6.01 8.26 2.68
CA SER A 26 -5.93 7.88 4.08
C SER A 26 -6.79 6.63 4.38
N LYS A 27 -6.68 6.09 5.58
CA LYS A 27 -7.49 4.94 6.00
C LYS A 27 -8.98 5.33 6.09
N GLY A 28 -9.80 4.74 5.23
CA GLY A 28 -11.26 4.92 5.23
C GLY A 28 -11.78 6.20 4.59
N LYS A 29 -10.91 7.15 4.22
CA LYS A 29 -11.27 8.38 3.50
C LYS A 29 -10.12 8.86 2.63
N SER A 30 -10.41 9.72 1.65
CA SER A 30 -9.41 10.41 0.83
C SER A 30 -9.80 11.85 0.63
N THR A 31 -8.80 12.73 0.46
CA THR A 31 -9.01 14.13 0.09
C THR A 31 -8.70 14.31 -1.39
N ILE A 32 -9.63 14.92 -2.13
CA ILE A 32 -9.59 15.09 -3.58
C ILE A 32 -9.39 16.56 -3.92
N ALA A 33 -8.47 16.88 -4.84
CA ALA A 33 -8.33 18.19 -5.46
C ALA A 33 -8.41 18.07 -6.97
N VAL A 34 -9.14 18.98 -7.60
CA VAL A 34 -9.32 19.04 -9.07
C VAL A 34 -8.81 20.36 -9.60
N LEU A 35 -7.79 20.29 -10.45
CA LEU A 35 -7.15 21.45 -11.07
C LEU A 35 -7.23 21.37 -12.59
N GLN A 36 -7.20 22.55 -13.23
CA GLN A 36 -6.99 22.70 -14.68
C GLN A 36 -5.66 23.37 -14.99
N PRO A 37 -5.20 23.35 -16.26
CA PRO A 37 -3.98 24.01 -16.67
C PRO A 37 -3.89 25.46 -16.17
N GLY A 38 -2.68 25.84 -15.73
CA GLY A 38 -2.46 27.13 -15.06
C GLY A 38 -2.80 27.13 -13.56
N GLY A 39 -3.20 25.97 -12.99
CA GLY A 39 -3.49 25.84 -11.56
C GLY A 39 -4.89 26.32 -11.16
N THR A 40 -5.79 26.52 -12.13
CA THR A 40 -7.19 26.89 -11.86
C THR A 40 -7.88 25.81 -11.07
N VAL A 41 -8.47 26.17 -9.93
CA VAL A 41 -9.20 25.25 -9.05
C VAL A 41 -10.63 25.09 -9.55
N ILE A 42 -11.01 23.89 -10.00
CA ILE A 42 -12.38 23.55 -10.41
C ILE A 42 -13.28 23.39 -9.19
N ARG A 43 -12.78 22.68 -8.17
CA ARG A 43 -13.48 22.49 -6.91
C ARG A 43 -12.49 22.59 -5.76
N LYS A 44 -12.87 23.26 -4.67
CA LYS A 44 -12.08 23.26 -3.44
C LYS A 44 -11.86 21.83 -2.98
N PRO A 45 -10.70 21.48 -2.41
CA PRO A 45 -10.47 20.14 -1.90
C PRO A 45 -11.60 19.68 -0.99
N PHE A 46 -12.01 18.42 -1.15
CA PHE A 46 -13.11 17.81 -0.43
C PHE A 46 -12.78 16.36 -0.08
N ASP A 47 -13.36 15.89 1.02
CA ASP A 47 -13.17 14.54 1.51
C ASP A 47 -14.23 13.59 0.94
N VAL A 48 -13.80 12.35 0.66
CA VAL A 48 -14.65 11.24 0.22
C VAL A 48 -14.37 10.02 1.08
N SER A 49 -15.38 9.48 1.72
CA SER A 49 -15.29 8.22 2.48
C SER A 49 -15.22 7.02 1.53
N HIS A 50 -14.53 5.96 1.94
CA HIS A 50 -14.37 4.75 1.12
C HIS A 50 -15.59 3.81 1.20
N THR A 51 -16.80 4.37 1.22
CA THR A 51 -18.04 3.61 1.03
C THR A 51 -18.32 3.44 -0.47
N SER A 52 -18.95 2.32 -0.85
CA SER A 52 -19.27 2.09 -2.27
C SER A 52 -20.10 3.22 -2.88
N GLN A 53 -21.05 3.77 -2.12
CA GLN A 53 -21.87 4.88 -2.57
C GLN A 53 -21.03 6.13 -2.88
N ASN A 54 -20.20 6.59 -1.93
CA ASN A 54 -19.41 7.80 -2.10
C ASN A 54 -18.32 7.65 -3.18
N LEU A 55 -17.80 6.42 -3.37
CA LEU A 55 -16.84 6.15 -4.44
C LEU A 55 -17.50 6.19 -5.82
N ASN A 56 -18.74 5.71 -5.94
CA ASN A 56 -19.51 5.80 -7.18
C ASN A 56 -19.89 7.27 -7.48
N GLU A 57 -20.37 8.01 -6.48
CA GLU A 57 -20.66 9.46 -6.63
C GLU A 57 -19.40 10.25 -7.07
N LEU A 58 -18.22 9.89 -6.55
CA LEU A 58 -16.98 10.49 -7.01
C LEU A 58 -16.67 10.11 -8.46
N ALA A 59 -16.84 8.85 -8.84
CA ALA A 59 -16.61 8.40 -10.21
C ALA A 59 -17.54 9.11 -11.20
N ASP A 60 -18.82 9.23 -10.87
CA ASP A 60 -19.80 9.96 -11.67
C ASP A 60 -19.44 11.43 -11.81
N TYR A 61 -19.06 12.08 -10.71
CA TYR A 61 -18.60 13.47 -10.72
C TYR A 61 -17.37 13.67 -11.61
N LEU A 62 -16.36 12.83 -11.48
CA LEU A 62 -15.13 12.94 -12.28
C LEU A 62 -15.37 12.61 -13.76
N SER A 63 -16.30 11.72 -14.06
CA SER A 63 -16.71 11.38 -15.43
C SER A 63 -17.55 12.50 -16.07
N SER A 64 -18.24 13.31 -15.28
CA SER A 64 -19.04 14.44 -15.77
C SER A 64 -18.22 15.69 -16.12
N LEU A 65 -16.92 15.69 -15.80
CA LEU A 65 -16.05 16.82 -16.11
C LEU A 65 -15.75 16.89 -17.62
N ASP A 66 -15.94 18.04 -18.20
CA ASP A 66 -15.62 18.27 -19.61
C ASP A 66 -14.12 18.09 -19.89
N GLY A 67 -13.77 17.34 -20.93
CA GLY A 67 -12.41 17.10 -21.39
C GLY A 67 -11.76 15.85 -20.82
N THR A 68 -10.44 15.76 -20.94
CA THR A 68 -9.69 14.58 -20.48
C THR A 68 -9.35 14.70 -18.99
N THR A 69 -9.77 13.72 -18.21
CA THR A 69 -9.48 13.65 -16.77
C THR A 69 -8.39 12.61 -16.49
N LYS A 70 -7.30 13.03 -15.84
CA LYS A 70 -6.30 12.10 -15.30
C LYS A 70 -6.23 12.23 -13.79
N ILE A 71 -6.21 11.09 -13.14
CA ILE A 71 -6.25 10.95 -11.68
C ILE A 71 -4.92 10.38 -11.23
N VAL A 72 -4.27 11.04 -10.27
CA VAL A 72 -3.06 10.54 -9.62
C VAL A 72 -3.32 10.38 -8.12
N MET A 73 -2.85 9.28 -7.58
CA MET A 73 -2.79 9.04 -6.15
C MET A 73 -1.46 8.42 -5.76
N GLU A 74 -1.02 8.67 -4.52
CA GLU A 74 0.19 8.03 -4.02
C GLU A 74 -0.10 6.64 -3.44
N CYS A 75 0.87 5.73 -3.61
CA CYS A 75 0.79 4.36 -3.11
C CYS A 75 1.18 4.31 -1.63
N THR A 76 0.21 4.52 -0.74
CA THR A 76 0.42 4.41 0.71
C THR A 76 -0.27 3.14 1.22
N GLY A 77 0.47 2.03 1.32
CA GLY A 77 -0.07 0.75 1.76
C GLY A 77 -1.14 0.21 0.80
N ARG A 78 -2.26 -0.30 1.34
CA ARG A 78 -3.39 -0.89 0.58
C ARG A 78 -4.64 0.01 0.55
N TYR A 79 -4.58 1.17 1.19
CA TYR A 79 -5.77 2.02 1.35
C TYR A 79 -6.29 2.62 0.04
N HIS A 80 -5.46 2.69 -1.00
CA HIS A 80 -5.84 3.17 -2.33
C HIS A 80 -6.64 2.15 -3.15
N GLU A 81 -6.56 0.84 -2.83
CA GLU A 81 -7.17 -0.23 -3.65
C GLU A 81 -8.68 -0.03 -3.92
N PRO A 82 -9.54 0.30 -2.94
CA PRO A 82 -10.97 0.52 -3.20
C PRO A 82 -11.22 1.69 -4.16
N MET A 83 -10.47 2.78 -3.99
CA MET A 83 -10.56 3.98 -4.82
C MET A 83 -10.14 3.68 -6.26
N VAL A 84 -8.99 3.04 -6.44
CA VAL A 84 -8.48 2.64 -7.77
C VAL A 84 -9.49 1.74 -8.48
N LYS A 85 -10.04 0.75 -7.77
CA LYS A 85 -11.03 -0.17 -8.32
C LYS A 85 -12.25 0.58 -8.85
N ALA A 86 -12.90 1.39 -8.02
CA ALA A 86 -14.10 2.12 -8.38
C ALA A 86 -13.87 3.06 -9.57
N LEU A 87 -12.77 3.83 -9.56
CA LEU A 87 -12.47 4.79 -10.62
C LEU A 87 -12.04 4.11 -11.93
N SER A 88 -11.33 2.98 -11.86
CA SER A 88 -10.94 2.21 -13.05
C SER A 88 -12.13 1.48 -13.67
N GLU A 89 -13.05 0.94 -12.87
CA GLU A 89 -14.30 0.31 -13.32
C GLU A 89 -15.23 1.33 -14.03
N ALA A 90 -15.17 2.60 -13.63
CA ALA A 90 -15.84 3.71 -14.31
C ALA A 90 -15.11 4.16 -15.59
N GLY A 91 -14.04 3.50 -16.00
CA GLY A 91 -13.28 3.83 -17.23
C GLY A 91 -12.37 5.05 -17.11
N LEU A 92 -12.16 5.60 -15.93
CA LEU A 92 -11.31 6.76 -15.70
C LEU A 92 -9.82 6.40 -15.77
N PHE A 93 -9.02 7.36 -16.25
CA PHE A 93 -7.56 7.22 -16.25
C PHE A 93 -7.03 7.42 -14.84
N VAL A 94 -6.55 6.35 -14.21
CA VAL A 94 -5.95 6.37 -12.87
C VAL A 94 -4.47 6.04 -12.98
N SER A 95 -3.62 6.80 -12.30
CA SER A 95 -2.18 6.56 -12.17
C SER A 95 -1.80 6.49 -10.70
N ILE A 96 -1.02 5.49 -10.34
CA ILE A 96 -0.47 5.32 -8.98
C ILE A 96 1.00 5.67 -9.03
N VAL A 97 1.43 6.60 -8.19
CA VAL A 97 2.81 7.06 -8.14
C VAL A 97 3.48 6.74 -6.81
N ASN A 98 4.81 6.63 -6.86
CA ASN A 98 5.60 6.43 -5.66
C ASN A 98 5.55 7.70 -4.79
N PRO A 99 5.29 7.59 -3.46
CA PRO A 99 5.28 8.72 -2.53
C PRO A 99 6.54 9.58 -2.57
N HIS A 100 7.70 9.00 -2.87
CA HIS A 100 8.94 9.76 -3.00
C HIS A 100 8.92 10.79 -4.12
N LEU A 101 8.21 10.51 -5.24
CA LEU A 101 8.08 11.45 -6.35
C LEU A 101 7.25 12.66 -5.91
N ILE A 102 6.13 12.43 -5.23
CA ILE A 102 5.28 13.50 -4.70
C ILE A 102 6.00 14.27 -3.59
N LYS A 103 6.72 13.58 -2.70
CA LYS A 103 7.49 14.23 -1.62
C LYS A 103 8.54 15.18 -2.16
N ASN A 104 9.26 14.80 -3.22
CA ASN A 104 10.32 15.59 -3.81
C ASN A 104 9.78 16.71 -4.73
N PHE A 105 8.56 16.56 -5.23
CA PHE A 105 7.91 17.56 -6.07
C PHE A 105 7.58 18.82 -5.27
N GLY A 106 7.99 19.99 -5.77
CA GLY A 106 7.65 21.28 -5.18
C GLY A 106 8.24 21.57 -3.79
N ASN A 107 9.35 20.93 -3.41
CA ASN A 107 10.01 21.13 -2.11
C ASN A 107 10.62 22.53 -1.87
N ASN A 108 10.48 23.48 -2.81
CA ASN A 108 11.07 24.81 -2.75
C ASN A 108 10.34 25.81 -1.86
N SER A 109 9.25 25.43 -1.17
CA SER A 109 8.55 26.35 -0.29
C SER A 109 9.07 26.28 1.16
N LEU A 110 9.48 27.44 1.69
CA LEU A 110 10.01 27.61 3.06
C LEU A 110 9.00 27.31 4.17
N ARG A 111 7.70 27.25 3.88
CA ARG A 111 6.64 26.93 4.82
C ARG A 111 5.90 25.66 4.40
N LYS A 112 6.16 24.56 5.09
CA LYS A 112 5.43 23.29 4.92
C LYS A 112 4.20 23.30 5.82
N VAL A 113 3.07 23.79 5.31
CA VAL A 113 1.77 23.50 5.93
C VAL A 113 1.38 22.09 5.50
N LYS A 114 1.55 21.12 6.39
CA LYS A 114 1.11 19.75 6.17
C LYS A 114 -0.39 19.66 6.49
N SER A 115 -1.20 19.47 5.46
CA SER A 115 -2.64 19.20 5.59
C SER A 115 -3.09 18.41 4.37
N ASP A 116 -4.05 17.49 4.57
CA ASP A 116 -4.60 16.64 3.50
C ASP A 116 -5.04 17.46 2.25
N PRO A 117 -5.73 18.64 2.40
CA PRO A 117 -6.04 19.50 1.26
C PRO A 117 -4.83 20.07 0.53
N ALA A 118 -3.72 20.34 1.23
CA ALA A 118 -2.49 20.82 0.59
C ALA A 118 -1.78 19.68 -0.15
N ASP A 119 -1.78 18.48 0.43
CA ASP A 119 -1.19 17.30 -0.16
C ASP A 119 -1.98 16.86 -1.41
N ALA A 120 -3.31 16.83 -1.37
CA ALA A 120 -4.15 16.57 -2.55
C ALA A 120 -3.91 17.58 -3.69
N ARG A 121 -3.78 18.90 -3.37
CA ARG A 121 -3.43 19.92 -4.38
C ARG A 121 -2.03 19.71 -4.94
N LYS A 122 -1.07 19.30 -4.11
CA LYS A 122 0.29 19.01 -4.54
C LYS A 122 0.32 17.85 -5.55
N ILE A 123 -0.45 16.78 -5.27
CA ILE A 123 -0.62 15.65 -6.19
C ILE A 123 -1.29 16.10 -7.49
N ALA A 124 -2.32 16.94 -7.42
CA ALA A 124 -2.99 17.47 -8.63
C ALA A 124 -2.05 18.36 -9.47
N ARG A 125 -1.17 19.15 -8.85
CA ARG A 125 -0.12 19.89 -9.58
C ARG A 125 0.89 18.97 -10.22
N TYR A 126 1.34 17.93 -9.50
CA TYR A 126 2.21 16.90 -10.06
C TYR A 126 1.56 16.26 -11.29
N THR A 127 0.26 16.01 -11.25
CA THR A 127 -0.52 15.47 -12.38
C THR A 127 -0.46 16.40 -13.61
N LEU A 128 -0.57 17.71 -13.42
CA LEU A 128 -0.46 18.70 -14.52
C LEU A 128 0.94 18.71 -15.12
N ASP A 129 1.96 18.77 -14.29
CA ASP A 129 3.35 18.94 -14.73
C ASP A 129 3.90 17.68 -15.42
N ASN A 130 3.41 16.50 -15.03
CA ASN A 130 3.84 15.21 -15.59
C ASN A 130 2.77 14.57 -16.50
N TRP A 131 1.85 15.35 -17.06
CA TRP A 131 0.68 14.89 -17.78
C TRP A 131 0.95 13.82 -18.85
N THR A 132 1.99 14.00 -19.64
CA THR A 132 2.36 13.10 -20.74
C THR A 132 3.10 11.84 -20.28
N GLU A 133 3.72 11.89 -19.12
CA GLU A 133 4.55 10.81 -18.58
C GLU A 133 3.75 9.84 -17.69
N LEU A 134 2.54 10.24 -17.28
CA LEU A 134 1.68 9.42 -16.45
C LEU A 134 1.31 8.11 -17.15
N ARG A 135 1.52 7.00 -16.45
CA ARG A 135 1.12 5.67 -16.91
C ARG A 135 -0.22 5.29 -16.28
N GLN A 136 -1.14 4.85 -17.10
CA GLN A 136 -2.39 4.32 -16.60
C GLN A 136 -2.14 3.06 -15.76
N TYR A 137 -2.77 2.97 -14.61
CA TYR A 137 -2.74 1.79 -13.77
C TYR A 137 -3.43 0.64 -14.51
N SER A 138 -2.66 -0.35 -14.87
CA SER A 138 -3.19 -1.64 -15.32
C SER A 138 -3.41 -2.50 -14.08
N GLY A 139 -4.66 -2.77 -13.77
CA GLY A 139 -5.01 -3.59 -12.59
C GLY A 139 -4.17 -4.85 -12.53
N MET A 140 -3.70 -5.16 -11.33
CA MET A 140 -3.01 -6.43 -11.12
C MET A 140 -4.04 -7.56 -11.25
N ASP A 141 -3.74 -8.57 -12.06
CA ASP A 141 -4.57 -9.79 -12.16
C ASP A 141 -4.92 -10.30 -10.76
N ASN A 142 -6.17 -10.72 -10.56
CA ASN A 142 -6.66 -11.23 -9.26
C ASN A 142 -5.76 -12.34 -8.71
N THR A 143 -5.23 -13.20 -9.57
CA THR A 143 -4.30 -14.27 -9.21
C THR A 143 -3.00 -13.71 -8.62
N ARG A 144 -2.42 -12.68 -9.23
CA ARG A 144 -1.22 -12.01 -8.70
C ARG A 144 -1.47 -11.33 -7.36
N THR A 145 -2.62 -10.71 -7.20
CA THR A 145 -3.03 -10.06 -5.93
C THR A 145 -3.19 -11.09 -4.82
N GLN A 146 -3.82 -12.24 -5.11
CA GLN A 146 -3.95 -13.36 -4.18
C GLN A 146 -2.59 -13.94 -3.82
N LEU A 147 -1.72 -14.21 -4.79
CA LEU A 147 -0.37 -14.73 -4.55
C LEU A 147 0.47 -13.77 -3.69
N LYS A 148 0.40 -12.46 -3.95
CA LYS A 148 1.08 -11.46 -3.14
C LYS A 148 0.57 -11.44 -1.69
N THR A 149 -0.74 -11.60 -1.51
CA THR A 149 -1.37 -11.68 -0.18
C THR A 149 -0.91 -12.94 0.56
N LEU A 150 -0.98 -14.11 -0.09
CA LEU A 150 -0.54 -15.38 0.48
C LEU A 150 0.95 -15.35 0.85
N ASN A 151 1.82 -14.81 -0.03
CA ASN A 151 3.24 -14.67 0.26
C ASN A 151 3.51 -13.73 1.46
N SER A 152 2.73 -12.66 1.60
CA SER A 152 2.83 -11.77 2.75
C SER A 152 2.42 -12.47 4.05
N GLN A 153 1.32 -13.25 4.02
CA GLN A 153 0.87 -14.06 5.16
C GLN A 153 1.89 -15.15 5.51
N PHE A 154 2.40 -15.88 4.51
CA PHE A 154 3.44 -16.87 4.71
C PHE A 154 4.68 -16.25 5.39
N SER A 155 5.16 -15.13 4.88
CA SER A 155 6.31 -14.41 5.46
C SER A 155 6.05 -13.95 6.90
N PHE A 156 4.82 -13.53 7.21
CA PHE A 156 4.42 -13.18 8.57
C PHE A 156 4.48 -14.40 9.50
N PHE A 157 3.87 -15.52 9.12
CA PHE A 157 3.88 -16.74 9.94
C PHE A 157 5.31 -17.32 10.10
N MET A 158 6.14 -17.25 9.06
CA MET A 158 7.54 -17.68 9.16
C MET A 158 8.33 -16.85 10.18
N LYS A 159 8.11 -15.52 10.21
CA LYS A 159 8.72 -14.67 11.25
C LYS A 159 8.24 -15.04 12.66
N GLN A 160 6.95 -15.32 12.83
CA GLN A 160 6.38 -15.76 14.11
C GLN A 160 6.99 -17.11 14.54
N LYS A 161 7.09 -18.08 13.62
CA LYS A 161 7.73 -19.39 13.88
C LYS A 161 9.17 -19.20 14.38
N VAL A 162 9.97 -18.39 13.70
CA VAL A 162 11.37 -18.14 14.08
C VAL A 162 11.46 -17.49 15.47
N ALA A 163 10.62 -16.49 15.74
CA ALA A 163 10.59 -15.81 17.04
C ALA A 163 10.16 -16.77 18.17
N ALA A 164 9.12 -17.57 17.95
CA ALA A 164 8.66 -18.57 18.92
C ALA A 164 9.73 -19.63 19.21
N LYS A 165 10.40 -20.12 18.16
CA LYS A 165 11.52 -21.09 18.29
C LYS A 165 12.68 -20.51 19.10
N ALA A 166 13.08 -19.27 18.82
CA ALA A 166 14.15 -18.61 19.56
C ALA A 166 13.78 -18.44 21.05
N ASN A 167 12.55 -18.06 21.34
CA ASN A 167 12.05 -17.93 22.71
C ASN A 167 11.99 -19.28 23.43
N LEU A 168 11.52 -20.34 22.76
CA LEU A 168 11.52 -21.69 23.34
C LEU A 168 12.93 -22.17 23.68
N ILE A 169 13.91 -21.95 22.80
CA ILE A 169 15.31 -22.30 23.06
C ILE A 169 15.82 -21.55 24.29
N ALA A 170 15.57 -20.22 24.37
CA ALA A 170 16.02 -19.44 25.52
C ALA A 170 15.40 -19.90 26.85
N LEU A 171 14.15 -20.34 26.84
CA LEU A 171 13.52 -20.92 28.04
C LEU A 171 14.13 -22.29 28.42
N LEU A 172 14.35 -23.15 27.42
CA LEU A 172 14.93 -24.47 27.64
C LEU A 172 16.43 -24.45 28.07
N ASP A 173 17.14 -23.40 27.67
CA ASP A 173 18.55 -23.23 28.10
C ASP A 173 18.72 -23.11 29.64
N ASN A 174 17.64 -22.75 30.37
CA ASN A 174 17.64 -22.75 31.83
C ASN A 174 17.42 -24.16 32.46
N THR A 175 16.76 -25.06 31.73
CA THR A 175 16.33 -26.37 32.27
C THR A 175 16.98 -27.54 31.55
N TYR A 176 17.30 -27.39 30.29
CA TYR A 176 17.94 -28.38 29.44
C TYR A 176 18.82 -27.71 28.36
N PRO A 177 20.00 -27.17 28.75
CA PRO A 177 20.87 -26.46 27.80
C PRO A 177 21.27 -27.36 26.62
N GLY A 178 21.14 -26.81 25.42
CA GLY A 178 21.53 -27.47 24.18
C GLY A 178 20.60 -28.57 23.68
N VAL A 179 19.39 -28.73 24.24
CA VAL A 179 18.41 -29.74 23.79
C VAL A 179 18.07 -29.62 22.29
N ASN A 180 18.09 -28.43 21.75
CA ASN A 180 17.86 -28.16 20.32
C ASN A 180 18.97 -28.69 19.40
N LYS A 181 20.13 -29.08 19.96
CA LYS A 181 21.29 -29.64 19.24
C LYS A 181 21.42 -31.13 19.38
N LEU A 182 20.56 -31.80 20.15
CA LEU A 182 20.61 -33.25 20.37
C LEU A 182 20.27 -34.07 19.13
N PHE A 183 19.57 -33.48 18.17
CA PHE A 183 19.09 -34.18 16.97
C PHE A 183 19.62 -33.47 15.71
N ASP A 184 20.53 -34.17 15.04
CA ASP A 184 21.03 -33.75 13.73
C ASP A 184 20.09 -34.31 12.61
N SER A 185 18.87 -33.82 12.59
CA SER A 185 17.87 -34.28 11.64
C SER A 185 17.14 -33.10 11.00
N PRO A 186 16.86 -33.17 9.69
CA PRO A 186 16.13 -32.11 9.02
C PRO A 186 14.70 -31.95 9.59
N THR A 187 14.14 -30.78 9.37
CA THR A 187 12.71 -30.52 9.62
C THR A 187 11.86 -31.53 8.85
N ARG A 188 10.83 -32.09 9.47
CA ARG A 188 9.89 -33.03 8.83
C ARG A 188 9.04 -32.33 7.77
N GLU A 189 8.37 -33.07 6.90
CA GLU A 189 7.49 -32.55 5.85
C GLU A 189 6.37 -31.65 6.39
N ASP A 190 5.84 -31.95 7.58
CA ASP A 190 4.84 -31.15 8.28
C ASP A 190 5.42 -29.86 8.93
N GLY A 191 6.73 -29.64 8.80
CA GLY A 191 7.45 -28.50 9.39
C GLY A 191 7.78 -28.66 10.88
N SER A 192 7.53 -29.84 11.50
CA SER A 192 7.90 -30.12 12.89
C SER A 192 9.38 -30.52 13.00
N GLU A 193 9.94 -30.34 14.20
CA GLU A 193 11.34 -30.64 14.49
C GLU A 193 11.42 -31.66 15.66
N LYS A 194 12.19 -32.73 15.51
CA LYS A 194 12.28 -33.81 16.49
C LYS A 194 12.70 -33.34 17.89
N TRP A 195 13.57 -32.35 17.98
CA TRP A 195 13.99 -31.81 19.26
C TRP A 195 12.85 -31.10 20.01
N VAL A 196 11.87 -30.51 19.29
CA VAL A 196 10.70 -29.89 19.90
C VAL A 196 9.81 -30.94 20.55
N ASP A 197 9.53 -32.03 19.84
CA ASP A 197 8.76 -33.18 20.41
C ASP A 197 9.45 -33.80 21.59
N TYR A 198 10.78 -33.92 21.50
CA TYR A 198 11.58 -34.41 22.59
C TYR A 198 11.53 -33.48 23.80
N ALA A 199 11.73 -32.17 23.61
CA ALA A 199 11.64 -31.17 24.67
C ALA A 199 10.26 -31.10 25.32
N TYR A 200 9.18 -31.33 24.54
CA TYR A 200 7.83 -31.44 25.08
C TYR A 200 7.70 -32.57 26.11
N SER A 201 8.32 -33.70 25.85
CA SER A 201 8.30 -34.87 26.77
C SER A 201 9.37 -34.77 27.89
N PHE A 202 10.49 -34.14 27.61
CA PHE A 202 11.67 -34.03 28.49
C PHE A 202 12.14 -32.57 28.56
N TRP A 203 11.34 -31.73 29.21
CA TRP A 203 11.57 -30.28 29.33
C TRP A 203 12.70 -29.91 30.33
N HIS A 204 13.18 -30.88 31.13
CA HIS A 204 14.27 -30.73 32.09
C HIS A 204 15.24 -31.90 31.98
N ALA A 205 16.54 -31.65 32.13
CA ALA A 205 17.58 -32.71 32.08
C ALA A 205 17.33 -33.83 33.06
N ASP A 206 16.80 -33.54 34.26
CA ASP A 206 16.48 -34.55 35.27
C ASP A 206 15.38 -35.53 34.85
N CYS A 207 14.50 -35.16 33.93
CA CYS A 207 13.50 -36.10 33.41
C CYS A 207 14.14 -37.29 32.69
N VAL A 208 15.25 -37.04 31.99
CA VAL A 208 16.03 -38.11 31.31
C VAL A 208 16.79 -38.93 32.29
N ARG A 209 17.43 -38.29 33.30
CA ARG A 209 18.21 -39.00 34.34
C ARG A 209 17.33 -39.95 35.13
N LYS A 210 16.20 -39.53 35.66
CA LYS A 210 15.27 -40.37 36.40
C LYS A 210 14.81 -41.60 35.61
N ARG A 211 14.46 -41.42 34.32
CA ARG A 211 14.00 -42.51 33.45
C ARG A 211 15.13 -43.52 33.13
N SER A 212 16.40 -43.09 33.12
CA SER A 212 17.55 -43.98 32.95
C SER A 212 17.83 -44.79 34.21
N GLU A 213 17.55 -44.25 35.38
CA GLU A 213 17.68 -44.96 36.69
C GLU A 213 16.58 -46.02 36.83
N GLU A 214 15.34 -45.74 36.48
CA GLU A 214 14.22 -46.70 36.46
C GLU A 214 14.46 -47.91 35.55
N ARG A 215 15.27 -47.79 34.49
CA ARG A 215 15.61 -48.89 33.58
C ARG A 215 16.80 -49.75 34.06
N ARG A 216 17.49 -49.37 35.14
CA ARG A 216 18.61 -50.08 35.70
C ARG A 216 18.23 -51.00 36.89
N VAL A 217 16.97 -50.95 37.33
CA VAL A 217 16.33 -51.84 38.29
C VAL A 217 15.55 -52.92 37.55
#